data_0069b5693a393ad01fed2626ef584ad0
#
_entry.id   0069b5693a393ad01fed2626ef584ad0
#
_cell.length_a   1.000
_cell.length_b   1.000
_cell.length_c   1.000
_cell.angle_alpha   90.00
_cell.angle_beta   90.00
_cell.angle_gamma   90.00
#
_symmetry.space_group_name_H-M   'P 1'
#
loop_
_entity.id
_entity.type
_entity.pdbx_description
1 polymer ?
#
loop_
_entity_poly.entity_id
_entity_poly.type
_entity_poly.pdbx_seq_one_letter_code
_entity_poly.pdbx_strand_id
1 'polypeptide(L)'
;MTFPCLHLVVAGGHTLLMHARNHFDYQIVGRSLDDAAGECVDKVAKMFGHPMPGGPVVDGYAMQFSGEDFEFPKPLLKQKGFDFSFSGLKTAML
;
A
#
# COMPACT_ATOMS: atom_id res chain seq x y z
N MET A 1 13.11 -18.61 10.19
CA MET A 1 12.93 -17.15 10.40
C MET A 1 13.88 -16.67 11.48
N THR A 2 14.61 -15.62 11.20
CA THR A 2 15.62 -15.07 12.12
C THR A 2 15.06 -13.84 12.83
N PHE A 3 15.18 -13.79 14.15
CA PHE A 3 14.73 -12.65 14.94
C PHE A 3 15.93 -11.81 15.41
N PRO A 4 15.74 -10.49 15.61
CA PRO A 4 14.51 -9.73 15.36
C PRO A 4 14.25 -9.57 13.85
N CYS A 5 13.01 -9.37 13.46
CA CYS A 5 12.67 -9.17 12.06
C CYS A 5 11.49 -8.21 11.90
N LEU A 6 11.34 -7.71 10.67
CA LEU A 6 10.21 -6.88 10.30
C LEU A 6 9.26 -7.67 9.42
N HIS A 7 7.98 -7.51 9.67
CA HIS A 7 6.91 -8.08 8.84
C HIS A 7 6.12 -6.96 8.21
N LEU A 8 6.06 -6.96 6.89
CA LEU A 8 5.20 -6.05 6.15
C LEU A 8 3.95 -6.80 5.72
N VAL A 9 2.81 -6.36 6.20
CA VAL A 9 1.51 -6.89 5.78
C VAL A 9 0.90 -5.94 4.78
N VAL A 10 0.64 -6.43 3.57
CA VAL A 10 0.04 -5.66 2.48
C VAL A 10 -1.15 -6.44 1.98
N ALA A 11 -2.34 -5.98 2.33
CA ALA A 11 -3.59 -6.67 1.98
C ALA A 11 -4.68 -5.67 1.67
N GLY A 12 -5.84 -6.17 1.26
CA GLY A 12 -6.98 -5.33 0.92
C GLY A 12 -7.49 -4.50 2.09
N GLY A 13 -7.52 -5.08 3.28
CA GLY A 13 -8.03 -4.41 4.47
C GLY A 13 -6.98 -3.91 5.43
N HIS A 14 -5.72 -4.32 5.26
CA HIS A 14 -4.66 -4.00 6.21
C HIS A 14 -3.34 -3.72 5.52
N THR A 15 -2.70 -2.63 5.92
CA THR A 15 -1.31 -2.31 5.54
C THR A 15 -0.61 -1.86 6.81
N LEU A 16 0.34 -2.68 7.28
CA LEU A 16 1.05 -2.37 8.51
C LEU A 16 2.44 -3.00 8.52
N LEU A 17 3.29 -2.42 9.36
CA LEU A 17 4.64 -2.88 9.59
C LEU A 17 4.77 -3.29 11.04
N MET A 18 5.23 -4.51 11.28
CA MET A 18 5.41 -5.05 12.63
C MET A 18 6.87 -5.39 12.88
N HIS A 19 7.32 -5.09 14.08
CA HIS A 19 8.63 -5.53 14.56
C HIS A 19 8.43 -6.73 15.49
N ALA A 20 9.03 -7.84 15.14
CA ALA A 20 8.97 -9.08 15.92
C ALA A 20 10.32 -9.34 16.55
N ARG A 21 10.39 -9.39 17.87
CA ARG A 21 11.61 -9.75 18.62
C ARG A 21 11.74 -11.25 18.77
N ASN A 22 10.62 -11.95 18.81
CA ASN A 22 10.56 -13.42 18.80
C ASN A 22 9.15 -13.85 18.37
N HIS A 23 8.86 -15.15 18.40
CA HIS A 23 7.57 -15.70 17.94
C HIS A 23 6.34 -15.14 18.67
N PHE A 24 6.51 -14.64 19.88
CA PHE A 24 5.41 -14.21 20.73
C PHE A 24 5.44 -12.72 21.06
N ASP A 25 6.42 -11.97 20.55
CA ASP A 25 6.61 -10.57 20.89
C ASP A 25 6.60 -9.73 19.62
N TYR A 26 5.42 -9.23 19.27
CA TYR A 26 5.18 -8.39 18.09
C TYR A 26 4.76 -6.99 18.51
N GLN A 27 5.28 -6.00 17.80
CA GLN A 27 4.88 -4.61 18.00
C GLN A 27 4.57 -3.99 16.64
N ILE A 28 3.40 -3.37 16.50
CA ILE A 28 3.07 -2.60 15.31
C ILE A 28 3.83 -1.29 15.40
N VAL A 29 4.73 -1.04 14.45
CA VAL A 29 5.54 0.18 14.42
C VAL A 29 5.07 1.17 13.36
N GLY A 30 4.26 0.73 12.40
CA GLY A 30 3.67 1.59 11.39
C GLY A 30 2.39 1.00 10.83
N ARG A 31 1.49 1.85 10.39
CA ARG A 31 0.24 1.44 9.77
C ARG A 31 -0.22 2.50 8.80
N SER A 32 -1.14 2.15 7.90
CA SER A 32 -1.76 3.17 7.06
C SER A 32 -2.66 4.06 7.90
N LEU A 33 -2.54 5.35 7.70
CA LEU A 33 -3.35 6.36 8.38
C LEU A 33 -4.72 6.55 7.73
N ASP A 34 -4.91 6.01 6.54
CA ASP A 34 -6.13 6.13 5.76
C ASP A 34 -6.43 4.79 5.08
N ASP A 35 -6.41 4.73 3.76
CA ASP A 35 -6.69 3.49 3.03
C ASP A 35 -5.55 2.48 3.19
N ALA A 36 -5.87 1.19 3.24
CA ALA A 36 -4.88 0.14 3.02
C ALA A 36 -4.43 0.15 1.56
N ALA A 37 -3.25 -0.40 1.27
CA ALA A 37 -2.72 -0.40 -0.09
C ALA A 37 -3.67 -1.08 -1.09
N GLY A 38 -4.18 -2.26 -0.75
CA GLY A 38 -5.12 -2.98 -1.61
C GLY A 38 -6.43 -2.23 -1.78
N GLU A 39 -6.93 -1.59 -0.73
CA GLU A 39 -8.13 -0.77 -0.78
C GLU A 39 -7.93 0.42 -1.73
N CYS A 40 -6.77 1.07 -1.67
CA CYS A 40 -6.44 2.17 -2.57
C CYS A 40 -6.47 1.71 -4.03
N VAL A 41 -5.84 0.58 -4.33
CA VAL A 41 -5.80 0.03 -5.69
C VAL A 41 -7.21 -0.34 -6.17
N ASP A 42 -8.05 -0.92 -5.30
CA ASP A 42 -9.44 -1.23 -5.64
C ASP A 42 -10.23 0.03 -5.97
N LYS A 43 -10.03 1.09 -5.20
CA LYS A 43 -10.71 2.37 -5.45
C LYS A 43 -10.26 3.01 -6.76
N VAL A 44 -8.97 2.90 -7.09
CA VAL A 44 -8.44 3.39 -8.37
C VAL A 44 -9.07 2.61 -9.52
N ALA A 45 -9.13 1.29 -9.44
CA ALA A 45 -9.76 0.45 -10.48
C ALA A 45 -11.23 0.83 -10.67
N LYS A 46 -11.94 1.11 -9.58
CA LYS A 46 -13.33 1.53 -9.63
C LYS A 46 -13.51 2.88 -10.34
N MET A 47 -12.56 3.80 -10.18
CA MET A 47 -12.58 5.08 -10.91
C MET A 47 -12.56 4.88 -12.43
N PHE A 48 -11.92 3.80 -12.89
CA PHE A 48 -11.84 3.45 -14.30
C PHE A 48 -12.96 2.49 -14.73
N GLY A 49 -13.95 2.26 -13.87
CA GLY A 49 -15.13 1.47 -14.21
C GLY A 49 -14.98 -0.04 -14.05
N HIS A 50 -13.97 -0.49 -13.33
CA HIS A 50 -13.75 -1.93 -13.13
C HIS A 50 -14.36 -2.40 -11.82
N PRO A 51 -14.87 -3.66 -11.77
CA PRO A 51 -15.37 -4.23 -10.52
C PRO A 51 -14.23 -4.66 -9.60
N MET A 52 -14.56 -4.91 -8.35
CA MET A 52 -13.63 -5.47 -7.38
C MET A 52 -13.49 -6.98 -7.56
N PRO A 53 -12.30 -7.56 -7.30
CA PRO A 53 -11.10 -6.88 -6.83
C PRO A 53 -10.37 -6.17 -7.97
N GLY A 54 -9.89 -4.97 -7.70
CA GLY A 54 -9.23 -4.13 -8.71
C GLY A 54 -7.74 -4.40 -8.90
N GLY A 55 -7.09 -5.01 -7.90
CA GLY A 55 -5.64 -5.25 -7.94
C GLY A 55 -5.19 -5.98 -9.19
N PRO A 56 -5.76 -7.16 -9.50
CA PRO A 56 -5.35 -7.90 -10.71
C PRO A 56 -5.57 -7.12 -12.00
N VAL A 57 -6.61 -6.29 -12.07
CA VAL A 57 -6.90 -5.47 -13.25
C VAL A 57 -5.84 -4.40 -13.43
N VAL A 58 -5.51 -3.68 -12.35
CA VAL A 58 -4.48 -2.62 -12.38
C VAL A 58 -3.12 -3.21 -12.72
N ASP A 59 -2.78 -4.34 -12.09
CA ASP A 59 -1.52 -5.05 -12.35
C ASP A 59 -1.42 -5.49 -13.81
N GLY A 60 -2.52 -6.00 -14.38
CA GLY A 60 -2.57 -6.40 -15.78
C GLY A 60 -2.30 -5.23 -16.72
N TYR A 61 -2.88 -4.08 -16.47
CA TYR A 61 -2.58 -2.87 -17.26
C TYR A 61 -1.13 -2.43 -17.09
N ALA A 62 -0.60 -2.50 -15.88
CA ALA A 62 0.80 -2.12 -15.63
C ALA A 62 1.76 -2.99 -16.42
N MET A 63 1.50 -4.28 -16.53
CA MET A 63 2.35 -5.21 -17.28
C MET A 63 2.33 -4.95 -18.78
N GLN A 64 1.27 -4.33 -19.31
CA GLN A 64 1.14 -3.99 -20.73
C GLN A 64 1.71 -2.61 -21.06
N PHE A 65 2.02 -1.83 -20.05
CA PHE A 65 2.47 -0.45 -20.25
C PHE A 65 3.92 -0.40 -20.67
N SER A 66 4.19 0.41 -21.70
CA SER A 66 5.54 0.80 -22.07
C SER A 66 5.52 2.29 -22.36
N GLY A 67 6.44 3.03 -21.74
CA GLY A 67 6.50 4.48 -21.88
C GLY A 67 7.09 5.11 -20.62
N GLU A 68 6.93 6.42 -20.50
CA GLU A 68 7.44 7.14 -19.36
C GLU A 68 6.48 7.02 -18.17
N ASP A 69 7.05 6.88 -16.97
CA ASP A 69 6.28 6.85 -15.76
C ASP A 69 5.83 8.24 -15.35
N PHE A 70 4.65 8.32 -14.73
CA PHE A 70 4.18 9.55 -14.12
C PHE A 70 4.75 9.67 -12.71
N GLU A 71 4.98 10.91 -12.29
CA GLU A 71 5.32 11.15 -10.90
C GLU A 71 4.06 11.21 -10.04
N PHE A 72 4.03 10.39 -9.01
CA PHE A 72 2.94 10.36 -8.04
C PHE A 72 3.42 10.89 -6.69
N PRO A 73 2.50 11.38 -5.85
CA PRO A 73 2.88 11.82 -4.52
C PRO A 73 3.47 10.66 -3.71
N LYS A 74 4.43 11.00 -2.86
CA LYS A 74 5.05 10.06 -1.93
C LYS A 74 4.71 10.51 -0.52
N PRO A 75 3.51 10.15 -0.03
CA PRO A 75 3.05 10.65 1.26
C PRO A 75 3.98 10.24 2.40
N LEU A 76 4.12 11.12 3.37
CA LEU A 76 4.89 10.88 4.59
C LEU A 76 6.39 10.65 4.40
N LEU A 77 6.91 10.84 3.19
CA LEU A 77 8.32 10.56 2.90
C LEU A 77 9.27 11.37 3.77
N LYS A 78 8.91 12.62 4.09
CA LYS A 78 9.75 13.52 4.89
C LYS A 78 9.39 13.53 6.36
N GLN A 79 8.40 12.75 6.78
CA GLN A 79 8.00 12.69 8.18
C GLN A 79 8.76 11.59 8.91
N LYS A 80 8.92 11.78 10.21
CA LYS A 80 9.50 10.75 11.07
C LYS A 80 8.47 9.66 11.32
N GLY A 81 8.96 8.42 11.51
CA GLY A 81 8.11 7.29 11.82
C GLY A 81 7.95 6.35 10.63
N PHE A 82 7.05 5.38 10.77
CA PHE A 82 6.92 4.28 9.82
C PHE A 82 5.48 4.11 9.31
N ASP A 83 4.64 5.13 9.48
CA ASP A 83 3.26 5.07 9.01
C ASP A 83 3.18 5.29 7.50
N PHE A 84 2.08 4.82 6.93
CA PHE A 84 1.80 4.90 5.49
C PHE A 84 0.57 5.77 5.24
N SER A 85 0.46 6.28 4.02
CA SER A 85 -0.74 6.98 3.56
C SER A 85 -0.93 6.71 2.07
N PHE A 86 -2.16 6.37 1.67
CA PHE A 86 -2.49 6.05 0.29
C PHE A 86 -3.60 6.93 -0.30
N SER A 87 -4.31 7.70 0.53
CA SER A 87 -5.42 8.52 0.02
C SER A 87 -4.96 9.59 -0.95
N GLY A 88 -3.77 10.18 -0.73
CA GLY A 88 -3.21 11.16 -1.65
C GLY A 88 -2.93 10.60 -3.02
N LEU A 89 -2.48 9.34 -3.09
CA LEU A 89 -2.28 8.65 -4.36
C LEU A 89 -3.60 8.49 -5.12
N LYS A 90 -4.64 8.07 -4.42
CA LYS A 90 -5.98 7.93 -5.00
C LYS A 90 -6.48 9.27 -5.56
N THR A 91 -6.32 10.35 -4.80
CA THR A 91 -6.72 11.69 -5.24
C THR A 91 -5.95 12.11 -6.50
N ALA A 92 -4.66 11.78 -6.58
CA ALA A 92 -3.84 12.11 -7.74
C ALA A 92 -4.28 11.39 -9.01
N MET A 93 -5.03 10.31 -8.90
CA MET A 93 -5.53 9.54 -10.04
C MET A 93 -6.84 10.09 -10.62
N LEU A 94 -7.45 11.07 -9.96
CA LEU A 94 -8.71 11.67 -10.44
C LEU A 94 -8.48 12.58 -11.68
#